data_d044c4108660ea71d9f54bc266859a59
#
_entry.id   d044c4108660ea71d9f54bc266859a59
#
_cell.length_a   1.000
_cell.length_b   1.000
_cell.length_c   1.000
_cell.angle_alpha   90.00
_cell.angle_beta   90.00
_cell.angle_gamma   90.00
#
_symmetry.space_group_name_H-M   'P 1'
#
loop_
_entity.id
_entity.type
_entity.pdbx_description
1 polymer ?
#
loop_
_entity_poly.entity_id
_entity_poly.type
_entity_poly.pdbx_seq_one_letter_code
_entity_poly.pdbx_strand_id
1 'polypeptide(L)'
;MKKCKSFFRAIFLFFSFFLFSCKTSVNVSNEVNPLDLIDNKSSFYISIPVQQDVNLVQKMIKSNVPSLSDKNALEIAERTQIIYAGLNKKRKKTEIQLAGKCSIPKIALSNVFTKKNGWQTENISFPLNEKKQKNYSVYSQKGFDISFPNEHTAVLGRDVKEMIENFHYLSNPENQSSKQKENFSSLHLPPQIYEWLSDSSEVRFYAEKPQSFLSTLTGAALDLKLIYVKGLMVTDPKNDRQYLMDLEFEFKNPKLVTAARGVLTLALGLTDSEVSQPEPNHLLISDIKINKEQLYKILVI
;
A
#
# COMPACT_ATOMS: atom_id res chain seq x y z
N MET A 1 27.03 -54.31 31.57
CA MET A 1 27.14 -52.84 31.63
C MET A 1 27.99 -52.15 30.53
N LYS A 2 28.32 -52.80 29.38
CA LYS A 2 29.14 -52.20 28.29
C LYS A 2 28.35 -51.70 27.07
N LYS A 3 27.06 -52.00 26.93
CA LYS A 3 26.24 -51.59 25.79
C LYS A 3 25.58 -50.20 25.90
N CYS A 4 25.51 -49.62 27.09
CA CYS A 4 24.85 -48.32 27.32
C CYS A 4 25.74 -47.10 26.96
N LYS A 5 27.08 -47.24 27.00
CA LYS A 5 28.01 -46.15 26.68
C LYS A 5 28.14 -45.82 25.19
N SER A 6 27.84 -46.79 24.31
CA SER A 6 27.91 -46.57 22.86
C SER A 6 26.70 -45.78 22.33
N PHE A 7 25.52 -45.99 22.95
CA PHE A 7 24.30 -45.33 22.53
C PHE A 7 24.30 -43.82 22.89
N PHE A 8 24.88 -43.46 24.02
CA PHE A 8 25.02 -42.05 24.44
C PHE A 8 26.05 -41.26 23.60
N ARG A 9 27.08 -41.94 23.06
CA ARG A 9 28.04 -41.31 22.15
C ARG A 9 27.47 -41.03 20.77
N ALA A 10 26.57 -41.87 20.27
CA ALA A 10 25.90 -41.67 18.99
C ALA A 10 24.89 -40.52 19.03
N ILE A 11 24.18 -40.36 20.15
CA ILE A 11 23.24 -39.24 20.35
C ILE A 11 23.97 -37.90 20.47
N PHE A 12 25.15 -37.87 21.14
CA PHE A 12 25.93 -36.65 21.27
C PHE A 12 26.60 -36.20 19.96
N LEU A 13 26.95 -37.14 19.10
CA LEU A 13 27.44 -36.83 17.74
C LEU A 13 26.33 -36.33 16.79
N PHE A 14 25.09 -36.81 16.98
CA PHE A 14 23.95 -36.35 16.17
C PHE A 14 23.51 -34.93 16.59
N PHE A 15 23.66 -34.58 17.86
CA PHE A 15 23.30 -33.24 18.37
C PHE A 15 24.33 -32.17 18.01
N SER A 16 25.61 -32.53 17.80
CA SER A 16 26.64 -31.58 17.38
C SER A 16 26.56 -31.22 15.89
N PHE A 17 25.85 -31.98 15.06
CA PHE A 17 25.60 -31.62 13.64
C PHE A 17 24.48 -30.61 13.45
N PHE A 18 23.61 -30.42 14.43
CA PHE A 18 22.54 -29.41 14.35
C PHE A 18 22.98 -28.00 14.75
N LEU A 19 24.20 -27.80 15.26
CA LEU A 19 24.73 -26.49 15.62
C LEU A 19 25.54 -25.80 14.52
N PHE A 20 25.75 -26.47 13.37
CA PHE A 20 26.15 -25.81 12.13
C PHE A 20 24.92 -25.40 11.31
N SER A 21 23.93 -24.82 11.99
CA SER A 21 22.93 -24.03 11.29
C SER A 21 23.65 -22.90 10.59
N CYS A 22 23.71 -22.97 9.28
CA CYS A 22 24.18 -21.95 8.39
C CYS A 22 23.86 -20.57 8.99
N LYS A 23 24.90 -19.81 9.31
CA LYS A 23 24.83 -18.37 9.14
C LYS A 23 24.62 -18.13 7.65
N THR A 24 23.38 -18.26 7.18
CA THR A 24 22.93 -17.48 6.05
C THR A 24 23.24 -16.05 6.48
N SER A 25 24.29 -15.48 5.91
CA SER A 25 24.42 -14.05 5.85
C SER A 25 23.08 -13.60 5.27
N VAL A 26 22.22 -13.09 6.12
CA VAL A 26 21.09 -12.29 5.67
C VAL A 26 21.81 -11.14 4.97
N ASN A 27 21.92 -11.24 3.63
CA ASN A 27 22.11 -10.07 2.82
C ASN A 27 20.92 -9.21 3.24
N VAL A 28 21.17 -8.20 4.04
CA VAL A 28 20.27 -7.10 4.28
C VAL A 28 20.15 -6.43 2.92
N SER A 29 19.37 -7.04 2.03
CA SER A 29 18.84 -6.31 0.89
C SER A 29 18.07 -5.19 1.53
N ASN A 30 18.45 -3.95 1.25
CA ASN A 30 17.70 -2.79 1.70
C ASN A 30 16.26 -3.04 1.28
N GLU A 31 15.41 -3.34 2.25
CA GLU A 31 14.02 -3.67 1.99
C GLU A 31 13.37 -2.36 1.53
N VAL A 32 12.97 -2.31 0.27
CA VAL A 32 12.31 -1.13 -0.31
C VAL A 32 10.93 -1.03 0.29
N ASN A 33 10.61 0.11 0.91
CA ASN A 33 9.25 0.35 1.36
C ASN A 33 8.35 0.51 0.11
N PRO A 34 7.29 -0.29 -0.06
CA PRO A 34 6.40 -0.16 -1.23
C PRO A 34 5.77 1.23 -1.37
N LEU A 35 5.63 2.00 -0.29
CA LEU A 35 5.16 3.39 -0.36
C LEU A 35 6.07 4.25 -1.25
N ASP A 36 7.39 4.00 -1.26
CA ASP A 36 8.37 4.73 -2.10
C ASP A 36 8.21 4.45 -3.60
N LEU A 37 7.40 3.46 -3.96
CA LEU A 37 7.14 3.10 -5.36
C LEU A 37 5.93 3.82 -5.95
N ILE A 38 5.13 4.50 -5.11
CA ILE A 38 3.97 5.28 -5.54
C ILE A 38 4.42 6.62 -6.13
N ASP A 39 3.81 7.05 -7.22
CA ASP A 39 4.08 8.33 -7.88
C ASP A 39 3.83 9.51 -6.93
N ASN A 40 4.79 10.43 -6.87
CA ASN A 40 4.72 11.68 -6.12
C ASN A 40 3.65 12.68 -6.63
N LYS A 41 3.03 12.40 -7.77
CA LYS A 41 1.94 13.20 -8.34
C LYS A 41 0.55 12.80 -7.84
N SER A 42 0.47 11.78 -7.00
CA SER A 42 -0.80 11.36 -6.43
C SER A 42 -1.39 12.47 -5.55
N SER A 43 -2.67 12.73 -5.72
CA SER A 43 -3.41 13.71 -4.91
C SER A 43 -4.04 13.10 -3.66
N PHE A 44 -4.04 11.76 -3.60
CA PHE A 44 -4.56 10.97 -2.49
C PHE A 44 -3.69 9.73 -2.32
N TYR A 45 -3.32 9.44 -1.10
CA TYR A 45 -2.55 8.26 -0.69
C TYR A 45 -3.33 7.51 0.39
N ILE A 46 -3.27 6.18 0.35
CA ILE A 46 -3.87 5.33 1.38
C ILE A 46 -2.96 4.14 1.66
N SER A 47 -2.86 3.76 2.92
CA SER A 47 -2.25 2.51 3.38
C SER A 47 -3.32 1.59 3.96
N ILE A 48 -3.31 0.34 3.55
CA ILE A 48 -4.29 -0.68 3.94
C ILE A 48 -3.54 -1.88 4.49
N PRO A 49 -3.47 -2.05 5.81
CA PRO A 49 -2.99 -3.28 6.42
C PRO A 49 -3.98 -4.40 6.12
N VAL A 50 -3.54 -5.40 5.35
CA VAL A 50 -4.45 -6.41 4.80
C VAL A 50 -5.09 -7.27 5.89
N GLN A 51 -4.37 -7.51 6.99
CA GLN A 51 -4.88 -8.28 8.12
C GLN A 51 -6.10 -7.65 8.80
N GLN A 52 -6.31 -6.34 8.63
CA GLN A 52 -7.48 -5.64 9.17
C GLN A 52 -8.76 -5.97 8.38
N ASP A 53 -8.63 -6.25 7.08
CA ASP A 53 -9.77 -6.60 6.23
C ASP A 53 -9.33 -7.34 4.96
N VAL A 54 -9.00 -8.62 5.12
CA VAL A 54 -8.63 -9.52 4.02
C VAL A 54 -9.72 -9.58 2.94
N ASN A 55 -11.00 -9.53 3.35
CA ASN A 55 -12.13 -9.60 2.41
C ASN A 55 -12.22 -8.35 1.53
N LEU A 56 -11.94 -7.15 2.09
CA LEU A 56 -11.89 -5.92 1.31
C LEU A 56 -10.80 -6.01 0.24
N VAL A 57 -9.62 -6.47 0.63
CA VAL A 57 -8.47 -6.61 -0.29
C VAL A 57 -8.73 -7.70 -1.34
N GLN A 58 -9.34 -8.82 -0.97
CA GLN A 58 -9.78 -9.85 -1.93
C GLN A 58 -10.73 -9.26 -2.99
N LYS A 59 -11.73 -8.47 -2.57
CA LYS A 59 -12.65 -7.79 -3.48
C LYS A 59 -11.93 -6.80 -4.39
N MET A 60 -10.97 -6.02 -3.85
CA MET A 60 -10.16 -5.09 -4.64
C MET A 60 -9.34 -5.83 -5.70
N ILE A 61 -8.66 -6.92 -5.33
CA ILE A 61 -7.89 -7.76 -6.26
C ILE A 61 -8.81 -8.30 -7.35
N LYS A 62 -9.95 -8.84 -6.99
CA LYS A 62 -10.91 -9.43 -7.92
C LYS A 62 -11.48 -8.41 -8.91
N SER A 63 -11.76 -7.19 -8.47
CA SER A 63 -12.28 -6.12 -9.34
C SER A 63 -11.25 -5.65 -10.35
N ASN A 64 -9.99 -5.52 -9.92
CA ASN A 64 -8.92 -5.09 -10.80
C ASN A 64 -8.40 -6.24 -11.69
N VAL A 65 -8.54 -7.49 -11.26
CA VAL A 65 -8.12 -8.69 -11.98
C VAL A 65 -9.28 -9.70 -12.08
N PRO A 66 -10.32 -9.43 -12.88
CA PRO A 66 -11.52 -10.28 -12.95
C PRO A 66 -11.27 -11.72 -13.37
N SER A 67 -10.14 -11.98 -14.07
CA SER A 67 -9.73 -13.33 -14.51
C SER A 67 -9.27 -14.24 -13.36
N LEU A 68 -8.93 -13.69 -12.19
CA LEU A 68 -8.60 -14.50 -11.02
C LEU A 68 -9.85 -15.20 -10.46
N SER A 69 -9.69 -16.44 -9.99
CA SER A 69 -10.72 -17.08 -9.18
C SER A 69 -10.80 -16.43 -7.79
N ASP A 70 -11.94 -16.53 -7.13
CA ASP A 70 -12.09 -16.00 -5.76
C ASP A 70 -11.10 -16.62 -4.79
N LYS A 71 -10.80 -17.92 -4.95
CA LYS A 71 -9.78 -18.62 -4.18
C LYS A 71 -8.39 -18.01 -4.37
N ASN A 72 -7.97 -17.77 -5.62
CA ASN A 72 -6.66 -17.19 -5.90
C ASN A 72 -6.58 -15.74 -5.42
N ALA A 73 -7.65 -14.96 -5.54
CA ALA A 73 -7.69 -13.60 -5.03
C ALA A 73 -7.58 -13.57 -3.50
N LEU A 74 -8.24 -14.50 -2.80
CA LEU A 74 -8.10 -14.64 -1.35
C LEU A 74 -6.69 -15.06 -0.95
N GLU A 75 -6.10 -16.03 -1.61
CA GLU A 75 -4.73 -16.49 -1.33
C GLU A 75 -3.70 -15.37 -1.54
N ILE A 76 -3.87 -14.52 -2.55
CA ILE A 76 -3.02 -13.34 -2.75
C ILE A 76 -3.22 -12.33 -1.60
N ALA A 77 -4.47 -12.08 -1.21
CA ALA A 77 -4.77 -11.18 -0.10
C ALA A 77 -4.15 -11.66 1.21
N GLU A 78 -4.30 -12.93 1.57
CA GLU A 78 -3.73 -13.53 2.79
C GLU A 78 -2.19 -13.48 2.82
N ARG A 79 -1.53 -13.49 1.65
CA ARG A 79 -0.07 -13.38 1.50
C ARG A 79 0.42 -11.94 1.40
N THR A 80 -0.47 -10.97 1.44
CA THR A 80 -0.14 -9.54 1.41
C THR A 80 -0.25 -8.96 2.81
N GLN A 81 0.77 -8.23 3.23
CA GLN A 81 0.83 -7.61 4.57
C GLN A 81 0.19 -6.23 4.56
N ILE A 82 0.58 -5.39 3.60
CA ILE A 82 0.11 -4.02 3.45
C ILE A 82 0.05 -3.64 1.98
N ILE A 83 -0.93 -2.83 1.62
CA ILE A 83 -1.06 -2.21 0.31
C ILE A 83 -1.05 -0.70 0.47
N TYR A 84 -0.22 -0.04 -0.32
CA TYR A 84 -0.27 1.40 -0.53
C TYR A 84 -0.93 1.68 -1.87
N ALA A 85 -1.81 2.68 -1.90
CA ALA A 85 -2.38 3.15 -3.15
C ALA A 85 -2.17 4.66 -3.30
N GLY A 86 -1.82 5.07 -4.52
CA GLY A 86 -1.81 6.46 -4.95
C GLY A 86 -2.85 6.69 -6.03
N LEU A 87 -3.66 7.73 -5.86
CA LEU A 87 -4.67 8.12 -6.84
C LEU A 87 -4.32 9.49 -7.41
N ASN A 88 -4.24 9.56 -8.72
CA ASN A 88 -4.03 10.81 -9.43
C ASN A 88 -5.17 11.05 -10.41
N LYS A 89 -5.83 12.21 -10.31
CA LYS A 89 -6.90 12.58 -11.21
C LYS A 89 -6.33 13.39 -12.38
N LYS A 90 -6.14 12.73 -13.54
CA LYS A 90 -5.73 13.38 -14.78
C LYS A 90 -6.97 13.68 -15.65
N ARG A 91 -7.41 14.94 -15.70
CA ARG A 91 -8.59 15.39 -16.47
C ARG A 91 -9.85 14.60 -16.11
N LYS A 92 -10.29 13.66 -16.98
CA LYS A 92 -11.50 12.83 -16.80
C LYS A 92 -11.20 11.40 -16.34
N LYS A 93 -9.91 11.04 -16.12
CA LYS A 93 -9.50 9.69 -15.74
C LYS A 93 -8.80 9.72 -14.40
N THR A 94 -9.12 8.79 -13.54
CA THR A 94 -8.36 8.51 -12.33
C THR A 94 -7.32 7.45 -12.67
N GLU A 95 -6.06 7.74 -12.37
CA GLU A 95 -4.96 6.77 -12.43
C GLU A 95 -4.72 6.26 -11.04
N ILE A 96 -4.67 4.95 -10.89
CA ILE A 96 -4.39 4.26 -9.64
C ILE A 96 -3.07 3.54 -9.80
N GLN A 97 -2.21 3.71 -8.80
CA GLN A 97 -1.02 2.90 -8.58
C GLN A 97 -1.15 2.20 -7.24
N LEU A 98 -0.82 0.92 -7.21
CA LEU A 98 -0.79 0.12 -6.00
C LEU A 98 0.61 -0.48 -5.84
N ALA A 99 1.12 -0.43 -4.63
CA ALA A 99 2.34 -1.12 -4.26
C ALA A 99 2.11 -1.86 -2.94
N GLY A 100 2.54 -3.11 -2.85
CA GLY A 100 2.26 -3.93 -1.68
C GLY A 100 3.47 -4.71 -1.21
N LYS A 101 3.53 -4.91 0.11
CA LYS A 101 4.43 -5.88 0.74
C LYS A 101 3.70 -7.21 0.82
N CYS A 102 4.28 -8.23 0.19
CA CYS A 102 3.65 -9.54 0.06
C CYS A 102 4.68 -10.68 0.26
N SER A 103 4.22 -11.91 0.27
CA SER A 103 5.09 -13.10 0.28
C SER A 103 4.54 -14.10 -0.73
N ILE A 104 4.77 -13.83 -2.03
CA ILE A 104 4.21 -14.62 -3.12
C ILE A 104 5.35 -15.38 -3.84
N PRO A 105 5.38 -16.73 -3.76
CA PRO A 105 6.39 -17.52 -4.43
C PRO A 105 6.31 -17.37 -5.96
N LYS A 106 7.45 -17.27 -6.63
CA LYS A 106 7.53 -17.15 -8.10
C LYS A 106 6.78 -18.26 -8.84
N ILE A 107 6.78 -19.49 -8.29
CA ILE A 107 6.08 -20.62 -8.89
C ILE A 107 4.55 -20.40 -8.93
N ALA A 108 3.98 -19.68 -7.95
CA ALA A 108 2.56 -19.32 -7.96
C ALA A 108 2.25 -18.33 -9.09
N LEU A 109 3.14 -17.37 -9.35
CA LEU A 109 2.97 -16.37 -10.40
C LEU A 109 2.91 -17.00 -11.79
N SER A 110 3.76 -17.99 -12.07
CA SER A 110 3.80 -18.67 -13.36
C SER A 110 2.51 -19.45 -13.67
N ASN A 111 1.74 -19.83 -12.66
CA ASN A 111 0.48 -20.54 -12.83
C ASN A 111 -0.72 -19.59 -13.02
N VAL A 112 -0.63 -18.38 -12.45
CA VAL A 112 -1.70 -17.38 -12.50
C VAL A 112 -1.58 -16.50 -13.75
N PHE A 113 -0.38 -15.97 -14.02
CA PHE A 113 -0.15 -14.99 -15.09
C PHE A 113 0.28 -15.68 -16.39
N THR A 114 -0.63 -16.44 -17.00
CA THR A 114 -0.37 -17.21 -18.22
C THR A 114 -1.11 -16.63 -19.42
N LYS A 115 -0.62 -16.89 -20.64
CA LYS A 115 -1.32 -16.56 -21.88
C LYS A 115 -2.72 -17.19 -21.94
N LYS A 116 -2.86 -18.41 -21.39
CA LYS A 116 -4.15 -19.12 -21.30
C LYS A 116 -5.17 -18.35 -20.47
N ASN A 117 -4.70 -17.64 -19.44
CA ASN A 117 -5.53 -16.79 -18.60
C ASN A 117 -5.67 -15.36 -19.15
N GLY A 118 -5.24 -15.10 -20.37
CA GLY A 118 -5.36 -13.81 -21.06
C GLY A 118 -4.26 -12.81 -20.71
N TRP A 119 -3.16 -13.24 -20.08
CA TRP A 119 -2.04 -12.38 -19.74
C TRP A 119 -0.98 -12.36 -20.83
N GLN A 120 -0.45 -11.17 -21.10
CA GLN A 120 0.78 -10.98 -21.87
C GLN A 120 1.93 -10.77 -20.91
N THR A 121 3.11 -11.28 -21.25
CA THR A 121 4.30 -11.11 -20.42
C THR A 121 5.36 -10.39 -21.23
N GLU A 122 5.89 -9.32 -20.65
CA GLU A 122 7.01 -8.54 -21.17
C GLU A 122 8.11 -8.52 -20.09
N ASN A 123 9.39 -8.40 -20.51
CA ASN A 123 10.50 -8.21 -19.61
C ASN A 123 11.09 -6.80 -19.81
N ILE A 124 11.21 -6.08 -18.73
CA ILE A 124 11.90 -4.78 -18.67
C ILE A 124 13.28 -5.02 -18.05
N SER A 125 14.33 -4.52 -18.72
CA SER A 125 15.72 -4.70 -18.32
C SER A 125 16.32 -3.40 -17.85
N PHE A 126 16.97 -3.43 -16.69
CA PHE A 126 17.76 -2.30 -16.15
C PHE A 126 19.21 -2.72 -15.95
N PRO A 127 20.18 -1.82 -16.17
CA PRO A 127 21.59 -2.12 -15.96
C PRO A 127 21.86 -2.31 -14.46
N LEU A 128 22.44 -3.44 -14.10
CA LEU A 128 22.92 -3.70 -12.74
C LEU A 128 24.37 -3.21 -12.57
N ASN A 129 25.17 -3.38 -13.62
CA ASN A 129 26.52 -2.83 -13.81
C ASN A 129 26.84 -2.85 -15.31
N GLU A 130 28.07 -2.45 -15.71
CA GLU A 130 28.48 -2.39 -17.12
C GLU A 130 28.28 -3.70 -17.92
N LYS A 131 28.24 -4.84 -17.25
CA LYS A 131 28.17 -6.18 -17.90
C LYS A 131 26.92 -6.97 -17.61
N LYS A 132 26.10 -6.54 -16.65
CA LYS A 132 24.92 -7.30 -16.19
C LYS A 132 23.67 -6.44 -16.23
N GLN A 133 22.58 -7.05 -16.66
CA GLN A 133 21.23 -6.47 -16.59
C GLN A 133 20.36 -7.27 -15.64
N LYS A 134 19.47 -6.61 -14.96
CA LYS A 134 18.41 -7.25 -14.15
C LYS A 134 17.09 -7.12 -14.89
N ASN A 135 16.45 -8.25 -15.08
CA ASN A 135 15.18 -8.34 -15.80
C ASN A 135 14.02 -8.44 -14.80
N TYR A 136 12.96 -7.70 -15.08
CA TYR A 136 11.71 -7.72 -14.33
C TYR A 136 10.58 -8.09 -15.27
N SER A 137 9.77 -9.08 -14.88
CA SER A 137 8.61 -9.50 -15.67
C SER A 137 7.43 -8.58 -15.36
N VAL A 138 6.79 -8.10 -16.41
CA VAL A 138 5.53 -7.36 -16.36
C VAL A 138 4.45 -8.21 -17.00
N TYR A 139 3.35 -8.36 -16.31
CA TYR A 139 2.17 -9.09 -16.76
C TYR A 139 1.07 -8.08 -17.06
N SER A 140 0.60 -8.04 -18.31
CA SER A 140 -0.37 -7.07 -18.79
C SER A 140 -1.67 -7.73 -19.17
N GLN A 141 -2.80 -7.13 -18.78
CA GLN A 141 -4.14 -7.53 -19.19
C GLN A 141 -5.09 -6.33 -19.25
N LYS A 142 -5.73 -6.08 -20.40
CA LYS A 142 -6.76 -5.05 -20.58
C LYS A 142 -6.35 -3.64 -20.10
N GLY A 143 -5.11 -3.23 -20.35
CA GLY A 143 -4.60 -1.90 -19.98
C GLY A 143 -4.25 -1.75 -18.50
N PHE A 144 -3.92 -2.85 -17.89
CA PHE A 144 -3.53 -2.97 -16.50
C PHE A 144 -2.28 -3.84 -16.39
N ASP A 145 -1.27 -3.36 -15.68
CA ASP A 145 0.02 -4.02 -15.56
C ASP A 145 0.29 -4.40 -14.11
N ILE A 146 0.89 -5.58 -13.93
CA ILE A 146 1.35 -6.09 -12.63
C ILE A 146 2.80 -6.53 -12.77
N SER A 147 3.62 -6.24 -11.78
CA SER A 147 4.95 -6.80 -11.65
C SER A 147 5.24 -7.19 -10.21
N PHE A 148 6.12 -8.18 -10.08
CA PHE A 148 6.68 -8.63 -8.80
C PHE A 148 8.21 -8.48 -8.88
N PRO A 149 8.74 -7.29 -8.54
CA PRO A 149 10.17 -7.03 -8.65
C PRO A 149 11.03 -7.99 -7.81
N ASN A 150 10.48 -8.49 -6.71
CA ASN A 150 11.00 -9.60 -5.89
C ASN A 150 9.84 -10.40 -5.27
N GLU A 151 10.14 -11.35 -4.39
CA GLU A 151 9.12 -12.19 -3.72
C GLU A 151 8.33 -11.45 -2.63
N HIS A 152 8.78 -10.24 -2.27
CA HIS A 152 8.22 -9.45 -1.17
C HIS A 152 7.53 -8.17 -1.62
N THR A 153 7.60 -7.83 -2.90
CA THR A 153 7.05 -6.58 -3.43
C THR A 153 6.20 -6.85 -4.66
N ALA A 154 4.99 -6.32 -4.67
CA ALA A 154 4.11 -6.29 -5.82
C ALA A 154 3.83 -4.83 -6.20
N VAL A 155 3.80 -4.53 -7.50
CA VAL A 155 3.40 -3.23 -8.04
C VAL A 155 2.35 -3.43 -9.14
N LEU A 156 1.42 -2.47 -9.23
CA LEU A 156 0.23 -2.62 -10.02
C LEU A 156 -0.31 -1.26 -10.45
N GLY A 157 -0.67 -1.11 -11.75
CA GLY A 157 -1.17 0.14 -12.31
C GLY A 157 -1.38 0.04 -13.81
N ARG A 158 -1.59 1.18 -14.48
CA ARG A 158 -1.66 1.24 -15.95
C ARG A 158 -0.28 1.24 -16.61
N ASP A 159 0.71 1.73 -15.88
CA ASP A 159 2.12 1.74 -16.27
C ASP A 159 2.94 1.53 -14.99
N VAL A 160 3.55 0.36 -14.88
CA VAL A 160 4.36 -0.01 -13.72
C VAL A 160 5.85 0.20 -13.97
N LYS A 161 6.25 0.70 -15.14
CA LYS A 161 7.67 0.82 -15.52
C LYS A 161 8.41 1.75 -14.55
N GLU A 162 7.86 2.91 -14.26
CA GLU A 162 8.44 3.88 -13.31
C GLU A 162 8.55 3.27 -11.90
N MET A 163 7.52 2.53 -11.47
CA MET A 163 7.55 1.86 -10.16
C MET A 163 8.65 0.78 -10.07
N ILE A 164 8.87 0.03 -11.17
CA ILE A 164 9.93 -0.99 -11.25
C ILE A 164 11.30 -0.30 -11.29
N GLU A 165 11.43 0.81 -12.01
CA GLU A 165 12.63 1.61 -12.08
C GLU A 165 13.02 2.13 -10.68
N ASN A 166 12.08 2.72 -9.97
CA ASN A 166 12.26 3.16 -8.58
C ASN A 166 12.69 2.00 -7.68
N PHE A 167 12.01 0.84 -7.79
CA PHE A 167 12.41 -0.36 -7.05
C PHE A 167 13.85 -0.79 -7.39
N HIS A 168 14.22 -0.79 -8.67
CA HIS A 168 15.55 -1.17 -9.11
C HIS A 168 16.64 -0.29 -8.47
N TYR A 169 16.44 1.02 -8.48
CA TYR A 169 17.38 1.96 -7.90
C TYR A 169 17.44 1.89 -6.36
N LEU A 170 16.30 1.84 -5.70
CA LEU A 170 16.23 1.78 -4.24
C LEU A 170 16.80 0.47 -3.68
N SER A 171 16.63 -0.64 -4.40
CA SER A 171 17.17 -1.95 -3.99
C SER A 171 18.67 -2.12 -4.25
N ASN A 172 19.31 -1.22 -5.01
CA ASN A 172 20.72 -1.30 -5.38
C ASN A 172 21.46 0.01 -5.05
N PRO A 173 21.79 0.25 -3.78
CA PRO A 173 22.38 1.52 -3.32
C PRO A 173 23.74 1.86 -3.96
N GLU A 174 24.48 0.85 -4.46
CA GLU A 174 25.75 1.04 -5.17
C GLU A 174 25.57 1.80 -6.50
N ASN A 175 24.38 1.74 -7.10
CA ASN A 175 24.06 2.44 -8.34
C ASN A 175 23.58 3.89 -8.12
N GLN A 176 23.48 4.33 -6.86
CA GLN A 176 23.00 5.66 -6.52
C GLN A 176 24.14 6.70 -6.61
N SER A 177 24.36 7.30 -7.79
CA SER A 177 25.12 8.55 -7.84
C SER A 177 24.38 9.64 -7.05
N SER A 178 25.12 10.57 -6.44
CA SER A 178 24.55 11.63 -5.60
C SER A 178 23.44 12.46 -6.30
N LYS A 179 23.54 12.65 -7.61
CA LYS A 179 22.52 13.34 -8.43
C LYS A 179 21.26 12.49 -8.69
N GLN A 180 21.39 11.17 -8.72
CA GLN A 180 20.24 10.28 -8.88
C GLN A 180 19.46 10.11 -7.57
N LYS A 181 20.14 10.15 -6.41
CA LYS A 181 19.47 10.17 -5.10
C LYS A 181 18.42 11.27 -4.96
N GLU A 182 18.69 12.47 -5.44
CA GLU A 182 17.75 13.60 -5.39
C GLU A 182 16.56 13.41 -6.32
N ASN A 183 16.73 12.75 -7.46
CA ASN A 183 15.64 12.49 -8.42
C ASN A 183 14.76 11.30 -8.04
N PHE A 184 15.31 10.30 -7.35
CA PHE A 184 14.60 9.10 -6.90
C PHE A 184 14.24 9.13 -5.41
N SER A 185 14.70 10.13 -4.65
CA SER A 185 14.23 10.34 -3.31
C SER A 185 12.79 10.84 -3.38
N SER A 186 11.95 9.85 -3.70
CA SER A 186 10.73 9.66 -2.96
C SER A 186 9.66 10.73 -3.06
N LEU A 187 8.53 10.29 -2.89
CA LEU A 187 7.35 10.96 -2.39
C LEU A 187 7.69 12.30 -1.75
N HIS A 188 7.26 13.41 -2.39
CA HIS A 188 7.30 14.74 -1.77
C HIS A 188 6.31 14.85 -0.62
N LEU A 189 6.06 13.73 0.08
CA LEU A 189 5.27 13.74 1.30
C LEU A 189 6.09 14.35 2.43
N PRO A 190 5.48 15.20 3.25
CA PRO A 190 6.10 15.65 4.48
C PRO A 190 6.53 14.42 5.33
N PRO A 191 7.71 14.45 5.99
CA PRO A 191 8.21 13.30 6.74
C PRO A 191 7.20 12.73 7.74
N GLN A 192 6.45 13.59 8.42
CA GLN A 192 5.40 13.20 9.37
C GLN A 192 4.25 12.43 8.69
N ILE A 193 3.89 12.81 7.45
CA ILE A 193 2.85 12.11 6.67
C ILE A 193 3.38 10.78 6.14
N TYR A 194 4.65 10.73 5.75
CA TYR A 194 5.29 9.49 5.35
C TYR A 194 5.32 8.47 6.50
N GLU A 195 5.74 8.89 7.68
CA GLU A 195 5.72 8.05 8.89
C GLU A 195 4.29 7.63 9.25
N TRP A 196 3.34 8.55 9.18
CA TRP A 196 1.92 8.30 9.40
C TRP A 196 1.38 7.21 8.48
N LEU A 197 1.64 7.28 7.17
CA LEU A 197 1.20 6.29 6.20
C LEU A 197 1.94 4.97 6.32
N SER A 198 3.18 4.96 6.82
CA SER A 198 4.01 3.77 6.97
C SER A 198 3.61 2.91 8.17
N ASP A 199 2.82 3.44 9.10
CA ASP A 199 2.29 2.66 10.20
C ASP A 199 1.25 1.65 9.68
N SER A 200 1.48 0.39 9.98
CA SER A 200 0.70 -0.74 9.48
C SER A 200 -0.37 -1.24 10.46
N SER A 201 -0.69 -0.47 11.48
CA SER A 201 -1.68 -0.88 12.48
C SER A 201 -3.12 -0.72 12.00
N GLU A 202 -3.38 0.29 11.15
CA GLU A 202 -4.72 0.71 10.76
C GLU A 202 -4.75 1.23 9.32
N VAL A 203 -5.96 1.33 8.75
CA VAL A 203 -6.12 1.98 7.43
C VAL A 203 -5.93 3.48 7.60
N ARG A 204 -4.97 4.05 6.88
CA ARG A 204 -4.63 5.47 6.94
C ARG A 204 -4.60 6.08 5.56
N PHE A 205 -5.00 7.34 5.46
CA PHE A 205 -4.95 8.05 4.19
C PHE A 205 -4.57 9.52 4.37
N TYR A 206 -4.10 10.08 3.28
CA TYR A 206 -3.72 11.49 3.17
C TYR A 206 -4.15 12.02 1.81
N ALA A 207 -4.81 13.16 1.79
CA ALA A 207 -5.23 13.88 0.59
C ALA A 207 -4.62 15.27 0.58
N GLU A 208 -3.60 15.48 -0.26
CA GLU A 208 -3.00 16.80 -0.48
C GLU A 208 -3.94 17.76 -1.22
N LYS A 209 -4.80 17.20 -2.09
CA LYS A 209 -5.82 17.95 -2.82
C LYS A 209 -7.21 17.43 -2.47
N PRO A 210 -7.72 17.80 -1.29
CA PRO A 210 -8.86 17.14 -0.67
C PRO A 210 -10.21 17.36 -1.36
N GLN A 211 -10.34 18.30 -2.31
CA GLN A 211 -11.61 18.65 -2.94
C GLN A 211 -12.28 17.45 -3.63
N SER A 212 -11.49 16.63 -4.35
CA SER A 212 -12.00 15.43 -5.01
C SER A 212 -12.42 14.35 -4.00
N PHE A 213 -11.64 14.16 -2.94
CA PHE A 213 -11.94 13.25 -1.85
C PHE A 213 -13.23 13.65 -1.13
N LEU A 214 -13.33 14.92 -0.73
CA LEU A 214 -14.52 15.44 -0.06
C LEU A 214 -15.77 15.34 -0.94
N SER A 215 -15.65 15.68 -2.22
CA SER A 215 -16.77 15.52 -3.16
C SER A 215 -17.26 14.07 -3.26
N THR A 216 -16.34 13.11 -3.21
CA THR A 216 -16.70 11.69 -3.22
C THR A 216 -17.34 11.26 -1.89
N LEU A 217 -16.82 11.75 -0.78
CA LEU A 217 -17.29 11.39 0.56
C LEU A 217 -18.67 12.00 0.86
N THR A 218 -18.87 13.26 0.50
CA THR A 218 -20.10 14.03 0.86
C THR A 218 -21.15 14.07 -0.25
N GLY A 219 -20.79 13.66 -1.47
CA GLY A 219 -21.64 13.85 -2.65
C GLY A 219 -21.76 15.30 -3.13
N ALA A 220 -21.05 16.27 -2.52
CA ALA A 220 -21.11 17.69 -2.80
C ALA A 220 -19.73 18.30 -3.09
N ALA A 221 -19.69 19.29 -3.99
CA ALA A 221 -18.46 20.04 -4.24
C ALA A 221 -18.25 21.08 -3.13
N LEU A 222 -17.34 20.79 -2.20
CA LEU A 222 -17.01 21.67 -1.09
C LEU A 222 -15.66 22.35 -1.34
N ASP A 223 -15.63 23.69 -1.41
CA ASP A 223 -14.39 24.48 -1.46
C ASP A 223 -14.08 25.09 -0.09
N LEU A 224 -13.50 24.29 0.77
CA LEU A 224 -13.18 24.66 2.17
C LEU A 224 -11.79 25.31 2.33
N LYS A 225 -11.07 25.56 1.24
CA LYS A 225 -9.69 26.13 1.26
C LYS A 225 -8.75 25.36 2.18
N LEU A 226 -8.79 24.06 2.09
CA LEU A 226 -7.94 23.15 2.85
C LEU A 226 -6.52 23.10 2.29
N ILE A 227 -5.56 22.80 3.16
CA ILE A 227 -4.20 22.42 2.81
C ILE A 227 -4.20 20.91 2.54
N TYR A 228 -4.66 20.13 3.52
CA TYR A 228 -4.83 18.68 3.38
C TYR A 228 -6.00 18.16 4.21
N VAL A 229 -6.32 16.89 3.96
CA VAL A 229 -7.10 16.04 4.86
C VAL A 229 -6.31 14.75 5.07
N LYS A 230 -6.16 14.32 6.30
CA LYS A 230 -5.70 12.98 6.63
C LYS A 230 -6.75 12.26 7.48
N GLY A 231 -6.73 10.96 7.47
CA GLY A 231 -7.69 10.18 8.23
C GLY A 231 -7.21 8.79 8.57
N LEU A 232 -7.84 8.26 9.58
CA LEU A 232 -7.64 6.96 10.17
C LEU A 232 -8.96 6.20 10.15
N MET A 233 -8.92 4.91 9.83
CA MET A 233 -10.10 4.04 9.87
C MET A 233 -9.79 2.77 10.64
N VAL A 234 -10.59 2.49 11.66
CA VAL A 234 -10.56 1.25 12.43
C VAL A 234 -11.87 0.49 12.25
N THR A 235 -11.84 -0.83 12.26
CA THR A 235 -13.08 -1.60 12.23
C THR A 235 -13.91 -1.30 13.47
N ASP A 236 -15.19 -0.98 13.28
CA ASP A 236 -16.11 -0.76 14.41
C ASP A 236 -16.25 -2.05 15.23
N PRO A 237 -15.87 -2.05 16.52
CA PRO A 237 -15.98 -3.25 17.36
C PRO A 237 -17.41 -3.72 17.59
N LYS A 238 -18.40 -2.85 17.32
CA LYS A 238 -19.83 -3.17 17.44
C LYS A 238 -20.46 -3.64 16.14
N ASN A 239 -19.82 -3.35 14.99
CA ASN A 239 -20.34 -3.69 13.68
C ASN A 239 -19.18 -3.92 12.69
N ASP A 240 -18.86 -5.16 12.41
CA ASP A 240 -17.76 -5.56 11.51
C ASP A 240 -17.92 -5.11 10.05
N ARG A 241 -19.11 -4.64 9.65
CA ARG A 241 -19.40 -4.08 8.32
C ARG A 241 -19.11 -2.59 8.20
N GLN A 242 -18.67 -1.97 9.29
CA GLN A 242 -18.38 -0.54 9.34
C GLN A 242 -16.96 -0.27 9.84
N TYR A 243 -16.45 0.90 9.45
CA TYR A 243 -15.30 1.52 10.07
C TYR A 243 -15.77 2.72 10.90
N LEU A 244 -15.06 2.97 11.99
CA LEU A 244 -15.01 4.27 12.64
C LEU A 244 -13.86 5.04 12.00
N MET A 245 -14.14 6.24 11.49
CA MET A 245 -13.19 7.06 10.78
C MET A 245 -12.98 8.37 11.51
N ASP A 246 -11.72 8.70 11.75
CA ASP A 246 -11.30 10.00 12.22
C ASP A 246 -10.76 10.81 11.05
N LEU A 247 -11.14 12.06 10.93
CA LEU A 247 -10.70 13.01 9.91
C LEU A 247 -10.06 14.23 10.55
N GLU A 248 -8.82 14.51 10.17
CA GLU A 248 -8.12 15.74 10.50
C GLU A 248 -8.02 16.61 9.25
N PHE A 249 -8.47 17.86 9.38
CA PHE A 249 -8.46 18.87 8.33
C PHE A 249 -7.49 19.98 8.70
N GLU A 250 -6.57 20.34 7.81
CA GLU A 250 -5.76 21.54 7.94
C GLU A 250 -6.24 22.61 6.97
N PHE A 251 -6.52 23.81 7.50
CA PHE A 251 -7.04 24.95 6.74
C PHE A 251 -5.95 25.96 6.44
N LYS A 252 -6.03 26.62 5.28
CA LYS A 252 -5.13 27.72 4.92
C LYS A 252 -5.27 28.94 5.86
N ASN A 253 -6.42 29.09 6.52
CA ASN A 253 -6.71 30.23 7.40
C ASN A 253 -7.59 29.76 8.57
N PRO A 254 -7.17 30.02 9.83
CA PRO A 254 -7.95 29.69 11.03
C PRO A 254 -9.37 30.23 11.03
N LYS A 255 -9.61 31.40 10.42
CA LYS A 255 -10.96 31.99 10.33
C LYS A 255 -11.97 31.13 9.57
N LEU A 256 -11.51 30.19 8.74
CA LEU A 256 -12.38 29.32 7.98
C LEU A 256 -12.88 28.12 8.79
N VAL A 257 -12.20 27.75 9.88
CA VAL A 257 -12.49 26.54 10.66
C VAL A 257 -13.93 26.53 11.19
N THR A 258 -14.39 27.64 11.77
CA THR A 258 -15.75 27.74 12.33
C THR A 258 -16.83 27.54 11.26
N ALA A 259 -16.68 28.20 10.10
CA ALA A 259 -17.62 28.04 8.99
C ALA A 259 -17.57 26.61 8.41
N ALA A 260 -16.36 26.05 8.22
CA ALA A 260 -16.16 24.70 7.73
C ALA A 260 -16.73 23.65 8.66
N ARG A 261 -16.62 23.81 9.97
CA ARG A 261 -17.23 22.94 10.97
C ARG A 261 -18.71 22.72 10.71
N GLY A 262 -19.48 23.82 10.54
CA GLY A 262 -20.92 23.73 10.26
C GLY A 262 -21.21 23.01 8.93
N VAL A 263 -20.48 23.34 7.88
CA VAL A 263 -20.65 22.72 6.56
C VAL A 263 -20.33 21.23 6.60
N LEU A 264 -19.22 20.83 7.23
CA LEU A 264 -18.81 19.44 7.34
C LEU A 264 -19.78 18.63 8.21
N THR A 265 -20.25 19.18 9.33
CA THR A 265 -21.26 18.53 10.18
C THR A 265 -22.50 18.18 9.38
N LEU A 266 -23.00 19.11 8.58
CA LEU A 266 -24.18 18.88 7.73
C LEU A 266 -23.87 17.93 6.58
N ALA A 267 -22.76 18.12 5.87
CA ALA A 267 -22.41 17.35 4.68
C ALA A 267 -22.08 15.88 4.98
N LEU A 268 -21.53 15.60 6.15
CA LEU A 268 -21.21 14.24 6.60
C LEU A 268 -22.34 13.60 7.41
N GLY A 269 -23.44 14.33 7.67
CA GLY A 269 -24.58 13.82 8.45
C GLY A 269 -24.19 13.45 9.89
N LEU A 270 -23.30 14.22 10.50
CA LEU A 270 -22.72 13.91 11.81
C LEU A 270 -23.76 14.11 12.91
N THR A 271 -24.30 13.01 13.44
CA THR A 271 -25.23 13.04 14.58
C THR A 271 -24.54 12.64 15.88
N ASP A 272 -23.61 11.70 15.79
CA ASP A 272 -22.96 11.06 16.94
C ASP A 272 -21.42 11.26 16.96
N SER A 273 -20.87 12.01 16.02
CA SER A 273 -19.43 12.24 15.90
C SER A 273 -18.96 13.37 16.81
N GLU A 274 -17.78 13.22 17.38
CA GLU A 274 -17.14 14.28 18.15
C GLU A 274 -16.41 15.25 17.20
N VAL A 275 -16.59 16.55 17.42
CA VAL A 275 -15.94 17.60 16.62
C VAL A 275 -15.12 18.50 17.53
N SER A 276 -13.81 18.46 17.39
CA SER A 276 -12.86 19.25 18.18
C SER A 276 -11.94 20.11 17.31
N GLN A 277 -11.33 21.10 17.90
CA GLN A 277 -10.37 22.01 17.25
C GLN A 277 -9.07 22.00 18.07
N PRO A 278 -8.15 21.04 17.80
CA PRO A 278 -6.92 20.89 18.58
C PRO A 278 -5.96 22.07 18.41
N GLU A 279 -5.96 22.71 17.22
CA GLU A 279 -5.14 23.86 16.87
C GLU A 279 -5.99 24.89 16.10
N PRO A 280 -5.54 26.16 16.02
CA PRO A 280 -6.33 27.22 15.41
C PRO A 280 -6.77 26.98 13.96
N ASN A 281 -5.94 26.28 13.17
CA ASN A 281 -6.20 25.96 11.75
C ASN A 281 -6.54 24.49 11.52
N HIS A 282 -6.71 23.69 12.57
CA HIS A 282 -7.07 22.27 12.49
C HIS A 282 -8.49 22.00 12.96
N LEU A 283 -9.16 21.07 12.33
CA LEU A 283 -10.44 20.51 12.76
C LEU A 283 -10.32 19.00 12.77
N LEU A 284 -10.66 18.38 13.89
CA LEU A 284 -10.73 16.94 14.06
C LEU A 284 -12.20 16.53 14.20
N ILE A 285 -12.60 15.54 13.41
CA ILE A 285 -13.91 14.90 13.50
C ILE A 285 -13.67 13.42 13.72
N SER A 286 -14.13 12.89 14.85
CA SER A 286 -13.92 11.49 15.25
C SER A 286 -15.21 10.69 15.20
N ASP A 287 -15.07 9.36 15.15
CA ASP A 287 -16.15 8.38 15.20
C ASP A 287 -17.16 8.47 14.04
N ILE A 288 -16.71 8.90 12.86
CA ILE A 288 -17.57 8.91 11.67
C ILE A 288 -17.80 7.48 11.23
N LYS A 289 -19.05 7.01 11.24
CA LYS A 289 -19.42 5.67 10.77
C LYS A 289 -19.41 5.63 9.25
N ILE A 290 -18.54 4.80 8.67
CA ILE A 290 -18.46 4.58 7.23
C ILE A 290 -18.63 3.08 6.92
N ASN A 291 -19.49 2.77 5.96
CA ASN A 291 -19.68 1.39 5.53
C ASN A 291 -18.45 0.93 4.71
N LYS A 292 -17.96 -0.29 4.95
CA LYS A 292 -16.85 -0.88 4.18
C LYS A 292 -17.08 -0.91 2.68
N GLU A 293 -18.34 -1.07 2.25
CA GLU A 293 -18.71 -0.98 0.83
C GLU A 293 -18.52 0.43 0.23
N GLN A 294 -18.57 1.50 1.03
CA GLN A 294 -18.28 2.87 0.55
C GLN A 294 -16.78 3.04 0.31
N LEU A 295 -15.93 2.54 1.24
CA LEU A 295 -14.49 2.53 1.05
C LEU A 295 -14.11 1.71 -0.20
N TYR A 296 -14.70 0.53 -0.37
CA TYR A 296 -14.50 -0.28 -1.55
C TYR A 296 -14.80 0.48 -2.85
N LYS A 297 -15.92 1.21 -2.92
CA LYS A 297 -16.26 2.03 -4.10
C LYS A 297 -15.27 3.17 -4.37
N ILE A 298 -14.57 3.67 -3.35
CA ILE A 298 -13.52 4.69 -3.50
C ILE A 298 -12.26 4.07 -4.10
N LEU A 299 -11.95 2.82 -3.76
CA LEU A 299 -10.73 2.11 -4.13
C LEU A 299 -10.83 1.34 -5.44
N VAL A 300 -12.04 1.05 -5.89
CA VAL A 300 -12.33 0.34 -7.15
C VAL A 300 -12.96 1.33 -8.13
N ILE A 301 -12.12 1.92 -8.97
CA ILE A 301 -12.54 2.88 -10.00
C ILE A 301 -12.29 2.30 -11.38
#